data_49ec0da6b966463395c973af50000416
#
_entry.id   49ec0da6b966463395c973af50000416
#
_cell.length_a   1.000
_cell.length_b   1.000
_cell.length_c   1.000
_cell.angle_alpha   90.00
_cell.angle_beta   90.00
_cell.angle_gamma   90.00
#
_symmetry.space_group_name_H-M   'P 1'
#
loop_
_entity.id
_entity.type
_entity.pdbx_description
1 polymer ?
#
loop_
_entity_poly.entity_id
_entity_poly.type
_entity_poly.pdbx_seq_one_letter_code
_entity_poly.pdbx_strand_id
1 'polypeptide(L)'
;MVQLTSTQVTTNPGRLTVETVEIAEQTTAIRCLDWDRDRFDVEFGLQNGTTYNSFLIRGEKVALVDTSHRKFEELYMEIITGLIDVAKIDYLIISHTEPDHSGLVKNILQLAPSITVVGAKVAIQFLENMVHQPFNSMVVKSGQKLDLGNGHELEFVSAPNLHWPDTIFTYDHKTSTLYTCDVFGMHYCDDCTYDENFSELEEDFKYYYDCLMGPNARSVLSALKRIDNLVIGTVATGHGPLLQHHISEWVGRYQSWSLEQAKTEKLVALFYVEDYGYSEELVRAVAHGSARTDVAVELV
;
A
#
# COMPACT_ATOMS: atom_id res chain seq x y z
N MET A 1 12.44 25.31 -10.40
CA MET A 1 12.49 25.35 -8.91
C MET A 1 11.03 25.38 -8.49
N VAL A 2 10.48 24.23 -8.19
CA VAL A 2 9.11 24.10 -7.64
C VAL A 2 9.18 24.59 -6.20
N GLN A 3 8.37 25.55 -5.83
CA GLN A 3 8.27 26.03 -4.45
C GLN A 3 7.49 24.98 -3.66
N LEU A 4 8.19 24.25 -2.79
CA LEU A 4 7.59 23.35 -1.81
C LEU A 4 6.83 24.21 -0.80
N THR A 5 5.51 24.21 -0.87
CA THR A 5 4.66 24.74 0.20
C THR A 5 4.26 23.58 1.09
N SER A 6 5.05 23.33 2.16
CA SER A 6 4.65 22.40 3.21
C SER A 6 3.75 23.14 4.21
N THR A 7 2.54 22.65 4.40
CA THR A 7 1.69 23.06 5.51
C THR A 7 1.77 21.93 6.56
N GLN A 8 2.46 22.17 7.67
CA GLN A 8 2.51 21.25 8.80
C GLN A 8 1.42 21.62 9.80
N VAL A 9 0.53 20.69 10.09
CA VAL A 9 -0.45 20.82 11.17
C VAL A 9 -0.14 19.77 12.25
N THR A 10 0.09 20.21 13.49
CA THR A 10 0.43 19.33 14.61
C THR A 10 -0.68 19.38 15.67
N THR A 11 -1.22 18.23 16.08
CA THR A 11 -2.27 18.13 17.11
C THR A 11 -1.78 17.57 18.45
N ASN A 12 -0.59 16.97 18.51
CA ASN A 12 0.03 16.53 19.75
C ASN A 12 1.52 16.84 19.69
N PRO A 13 2.18 17.24 20.79
CA PRO A 13 3.54 17.75 20.71
C PRO A 13 4.50 16.70 20.13
N GLY A 14 4.67 16.77 18.85
CA GLY A 14 5.77 16.23 18.10
C GLY A 14 5.57 14.91 17.38
N ARG A 15 4.36 14.28 17.32
CA ARG A 15 4.34 12.87 16.93
C ARG A 15 3.45 12.45 15.76
N LEU A 16 2.41 13.20 15.45
CA LEU A 16 1.61 13.02 14.23
C LEU A 16 1.61 14.31 13.44
N THR A 17 2.10 14.27 12.22
CA THR A 17 2.10 15.43 11.32
C THR A 17 1.56 15.03 9.96
N VAL A 18 1.00 15.98 9.24
CA VAL A 18 0.58 15.77 7.84
C VAL A 18 1.23 16.84 6.99
N GLU A 19 1.83 16.42 5.90
CA GLU A 19 2.41 17.31 4.91
C GLU A 19 1.79 17.08 3.53
N THR A 20 1.84 18.08 2.68
CA THR A 20 1.38 18.00 1.30
C THR A 20 2.50 18.43 0.37
N VAL A 21 2.75 17.63 -0.66
CA VAL A 21 3.81 17.88 -1.62
C VAL A 21 3.26 17.70 -3.04
N GLU A 22 3.51 18.66 -3.92
CA GLU A 22 3.24 18.48 -5.35
C GLU A 22 4.33 17.61 -5.95
N ILE A 23 3.99 16.36 -6.27
CA ILE A 23 4.94 15.34 -6.76
C ILE A 23 5.03 15.29 -8.28
N ALA A 24 4.00 15.80 -8.96
CA ALA A 24 3.93 15.94 -10.40
C ALA A 24 2.88 16.99 -10.77
N GLU A 25 2.78 17.35 -12.04
CA GLU A 25 1.78 18.29 -12.52
C GLU A 25 0.37 17.88 -12.08
N GLN A 26 -0.32 18.75 -11.34
CA GLN A 26 -1.69 18.55 -10.83
C GLN A 26 -1.83 17.34 -9.89
N THR A 27 -0.73 16.85 -9.33
CA THR A 27 -0.71 15.69 -8.46
C THR A 27 -0.06 16.01 -7.11
N THR A 28 -0.86 15.93 -6.06
CA THR A 28 -0.43 16.25 -4.69
C THR A 28 -0.39 14.97 -3.85
N ALA A 29 0.74 14.65 -3.24
CA ALA A 29 0.84 13.66 -2.18
C ALA A 29 0.37 14.27 -0.85
N ILE A 30 -0.40 13.53 -0.08
CA ILE A 30 -0.77 13.82 1.31
C ILE A 30 -0.07 12.74 2.14
N ARG A 31 0.96 13.13 2.88
CA ARG A 31 1.79 12.24 3.69
C ARG A 31 1.43 12.42 5.15
N CYS A 32 0.91 11.39 5.78
CA CYS A 32 0.63 11.34 7.21
C CYS A 32 1.81 10.68 7.92
N LEU A 33 2.59 11.47 8.66
CA LEU A 33 3.84 11.05 9.30
C LEU A 33 3.56 10.63 10.75
N ASP A 34 3.80 9.36 11.04
CA ASP A 34 3.63 8.72 12.34
C ASP A 34 5.01 8.43 12.95
N TRP A 35 5.60 9.45 13.56
CA TRP A 35 6.99 9.45 14.06
C TRP A 35 7.27 8.42 15.14
N ASP A 36 6.23 8.05 15.91
CA ASP A 36 6.37 7.15 17.05
C ASP A 36 5.72 5.79 16.85
N ARG A 37 5.39 5.45 15.63
CA ARG A 37 4.92 4.10 15.37
C ARG A 37 6.02 3.10 15.65
N ASP A 38 5.85 2.32 16.71
CA ASP A 38 6.84 1.34 17.19
C ASP A 38 6.57 -0.09 16.71
N ARG A 39 5.43 -0.29 16.02
CA ARG A 39 4.99 -1.62 15.61
C ARG A 39 3.93 -1.53 14.53
N PHE A 40 3.98 -2.43 13.55
CA PHE A 40 2.87 -2.68 12.64
C PHE A 40 2.45 -4.15 12.72
N ASP A 41 1.21 -4.45 12.36
CA ASP A 41 0.54 -5.68 12.77
C ASP A 41 0.74 -5.93 14.28
N VAL A 42 0.80 -7.15 14.74
CA VAL A 42 1.01 -7.43 16.16
C VAL A 42 2.47 -7.75 16.47
N GLU A 43 3.18 -8.32 15.51
CA GLU A 43 4.50 -8.94 15.68
C GLU A 43 5.68 -8.06 15.29
N PHE A 44 5.50 -7.15 14.33
CA PHE A 44 6.63 -6.47 13.69
C PHE A 44 6.97 -5.15 14.37
N GLY A 45 8.12 -5.10 15.03
CA GLY A 45 8.63 -3.88 15.66
C GLY A 45 9.22 -2.91 14.64
N LEU A 46 9.00 -1.61 14.82
CA LEU A 46 9.55 -0.53 14.00
C LEU A 46 10.52 0.31 14.80
N GLN A 47 11.55 0.82 14.13
CA GLN A 47 12.53 1.73 14.74
C GLN A 47 12.38 3.17 14.24
N ASN A 48 11.90 3.35 13.01
CA ASN A 48 11.88 4.63 12.31
C ASN A 48 10.46 5.14 12.02
N GLY A 49 9.46 4.71 12.78
CA GLY A 49 8.07 5.13 12.55
C GLY A 49 7.52 4.65 11.21
N THR A 50 6.51 5.35 10.69
CA THR A 50 5.94 5.07 9.36
C THR A 50 5.25 6.30 8.79
N THR A 51 4.91 6.25 7.50
CA THR A 51 4.00 7.20 6.87
C THR A 51 2.78 6.48 6.29
N TYR A 52 1.69 7.23 6.07
CA TYR A 52 0.53 6.75 5.31
C TYR A 52 0.28 7.76 4.21
N ASN A 53 0.56 7.36 2.98
CA ASN A 53 0.56 8.25 1.83
C ASN A 53 -0.72 8.05 1.00
N SER A 54 -1.34 9.14 0.60
CA SER A 54 -2.44 9.18 -0.35
C SER A 54 -2.22 10.28 -1.37
N PHE A 55 -2.94 10.25 -2.51
CA PHE A 55 -2.58 11.10 -3.64
C PHE A 55 -3.82 11.71 -4.28
N LEU A 56 -3.82 13.04 -4.43
CA LEU A 56 -4.90 13.79 -5.07
C LEU A 56 -4.47 14.19 -6.49
N ILE A 57 -5.18 13.68 -7.50
CA ILE A 57 -4.92 13.91 -8.92
C ILE A 57 -6.04 14.80 -9.47
N ARG A 58 -5.68 15.96 -10.04
CA ARG A 58 -6.61 16.96 -10.56
C ARG A 58 -6.58 17.01 -12.08
N GLY A 59 -7.47 16.27 -12.74
CA GLY A 59 -7.78 16.42 -14.16
C GLY A 59 -8.98 17.36 -14.39
N GLU A 60 -9.79 17.10 -15.41
CA GLU A 60 -11.16 17.61 -15.51
C GLU A 60 -12.05 16.95 -14.46
N LYS A 61 -11.76 15.68 -14.16
CA LYS A 61 -12.27 14.93 -13.01
C LYS A 61 -11.16 14.78 -11.98
N VAL A 62 -11.55 14.66 -10.74
CA VAL A 62 -10.63 14.54 -9.63
C VAL A 62 -10.64 13.13 -9.06
N ALA A 63 -9.46 12.55 -8.85
CA ALA A 63 -9.29 11.27 -8.17
C ALA A 63 -8.47 11.43 -6.89
N LEU A 64 -8.90 10.74 -5.84
CA LEU A 64 -8.12 10.50 -4.63
C LEU A 64 -7.69 9.03 -4.62
N VAL A 65 -6.40 8.76 -4.55
CA VAL A 65 -5.83 7.40 -4.44
C VAL A 65 -5.50 7.14 -2.99
N ASP A 66 -6.16 6.16 -2.41
CA ASP A 66 -6.11 5.77 -1.01
C ASP A 66 -6.50 6.90 -0.03
N THR A 67 -6.55 6.57 1.25
CA THR A 67 -6.80 7.50 2.34
C THR A 67 -5.68 7.37 3.37
N SER A 68 -6.00 7.27 4.66
CA SER A 68 -5.01 7.14 5.73
C SER A 68 -5.54 6.31 6.89
N HIS A 69 -4.68 6.01 7.83
CA HIS A 69 -5.01 5.38 9.10
C HIS A 69 -5.94 6.28 9.94
N ARG A 70 -6.95 5.68 10.55
CA ARG A 70 -7.98 6.39 11.34
C ARG A 70 -7.43 7.32 12.42
N LYS A 71 -6.24 7.08 12.96
CA LYS A 71 -5.61 7.98 13.94
C LYS A 71 -5.33 9.39 13.40
N PHE A 72 -5.28 9.55 12.06
CA PHE A 72 -5.10 10.82 11.38
C PHE A 72 -6.42 11.50 10.99
N GLU A 73 -7.57 10.99 11.42
CA GLU A 73 -8.89 11.45 10.96
C GLU A 73 -9.01 12.99 10.98
N GLU A 74 -8.75 13.63 12.12
CA GLU A 74 -8.89 15.07 12.26
C GLU A 74 -7.92 15.83 11.35
N LEU A 75 -6.63 15.48 11.40
CA LEU A 75 -5.57 16.12 10.62
C LEU A 75 -5.78 15.93 9.12
N TYR A 76 -6.07 14.70 8.70
CA TYR A 76 -6.27 14.36 7.30
C TYR A 76 -7.48 15.08 6.73
N MET A 77 -8.60 15.08 7.46
CA MET A 77 -9.82 15.75 7.00
C MET A 77 -9.65 17.28 6.93
N GLU A 78 -8.89 17.89 7.85
CA GLU A 78 -8.53 19.30 7.77
C GLU A 78 -7.72 19.60 6.50
N ILE A 79 -6.70 18.80 6.22
CA ILE A 79 -5.82 18.97 5.06
C ILE A 79 -6.60 18.78 3.76
N ILE A 80 -7.33 17.68 3.59
CA ILE A 80 -8.03 17.39 2.34
C ILE A 80 -9.12 18.43 2.04
N THR A 81 -9.85 18.90 3.06
CA THR A 81 -10.84 19.97 2.89
C THR A 81 -10.21 21.34 2.60
N GLY A 82 -8.99 21.58 3.04
CA GLY A 82 -8.19 22.74 2.69
C GLY A 82 -7.67 22.70 1.25
N LEU A 83 -7.38 21.49 0.72
CA LEU A 83 -6.88 21.29 -0.64
C LEU A 83 -7.97 21.37 -1.70
N ILE A 84 -9.17 20.87 -1.38
CA ILE A 84 -10.29 20.77 -2.30
C ILE A 84 -11.62 20.68 -1.56
N ASP A 85 -12.69 21.17 -2.18
CA ASP A 85 -14.05 20.79 -1.81
C ASP A 85 -14.23 19.28 -2.06
N VAL A 86 -14.27 18.47 -0.98
CA VAL A 86 -14.29 17.00 -1.06
C VAL A 86 -15.47 16.50 -1.91
N ALA A 87 -16.59 17.23 -1.96
CA ALA A 87 -17.73 16.90 -2.81
C ALA A 87 -17.43 16.98 -4.32
N LYS A 88 -16.31 17.56 -4.71
CA LYS A 88 -15.83 17.64 -6.10
C LYS A 88 -14.87 16.51 -6.48
N ILE A 89 -14.58 15.59 -5.58
CA ILE A 89 -13.81 14.39 -5.90
C ILE A 89 -14.75 13.41 -6.60
N ASP A 90 -14.44 13.07 -7.84
CA ASP A 90 -15.24 12.16 -8.67
C ASP A 90 -14.97 10.69 -8.32
N TYR A 91 -13.70 10.36 -8.04
CA TYR A 91 -13.25 9.00 -7.82
C TYR A 91 -12.41 8.87 -6.55
N LEU A 92 -12.71 7.84 -5.75
CA LEU A 92 -11.87 7.36 -4.67
C LEU A 92 -11.32 6.00 -5.08
N ILE A 93 -10.05 5.96 -5.46
CA ILE A 93 -9.38 4.74 -5.89
C ILE A 93 -8.77 4.09 -4.65
N ILE A 94 -9.16 2.86 -4.36
CA ILE A 94 -8.61 2.09 -3.24
C ILE A 94 -7.70 1.00 -3.81
N SER A 95 -6.42 1.19 -3.59
CA SER A 95 -5.38 0.27 -4.03
C SER A 95 -5.39 -1.02 -3.20
N HIS A 96 -5.71 -0.88 -1.90
CA HIS A 96 -5.71 -1.93 -0.90
C HIS A 96 -6.63 -1.54 0.27
N THR A 97 -7.37 -2.49 0.83
CA THR A 97 -8.39 -2.19 1.84
C THR A 97 -7.92 -2.30 3.29
N GLU A 98 -6.63 -2.52 3.54
CA GLU A 98 -6.12 -2.47 4.90
C GLU A 98 -6.47 -1.13 5.57
N PRO A 99 -6.87 -1.12 6.86
CA PRO A 99 -7.41 0.08 7.51
C PRO A 99 -6.47 1.28 7.62
N ASP A 100 -5.19 1.09 7.37
CA ASP A 100 -4.22 2.19 7.32
C ASP A 100 -4.19 2.93 5.96
N HIS A 101 -4.75 2.33 4.91
CA HIS A 101 -4.98 2.97 3.61
C HIS A 101 -6.45 3.33 3.39
N SER A 102 -7.37 2.52 3.92
CA SER A 102 -8.81 2.66 3.71
C SER A 102 -9.57 3.24 4.91
N GLY A 103 -8.89 3.53 6.03
CA GLY A 103 -9.51 3.86 7.31
C GLY A 103 -10.42 5.10 7.30
N LEU A 104 -10.21 6.01 6.35
CA LEU A 104 -11.00 7.24 6.21
C LEU A 104 -11.98 7.24 5.03
N VAL A 105 -12.14 6.10 4.34
CA VAL A 105 -13.12 5.96 3.25
C VAL A 105 -14.51 6.38 3.68
N LYS A 106 -14.96 5.97 4.86
CA LYS A 106 -16.27 6.36 5.40
C LYS A 106 -16.42 7.86 5.57
N ASN A 107 -15.38 8.55 6.04
CA ASN A 107 -15.37 9.99 6.25
C ASN A 107 -15.46 10.73 4.92
N ILE A 108 -14.73 10.29 3.90
CA ILE A 108 -14.80 10.83 2.54
C ILE A 108 -16.21 10.64 1.97
N LEU A 109 -16.80 9.44 2.09
CA LEU A 109 -18.15 9.16 1.60
C LEU A 109 -19.24 10.00 2.27
N GLN A 110 -19.06 10.37 3.54
CA GLN A 110 -19.99 11.27 4.24
C GLN A 110 -19.99 12.69 3.65
N LEU A 111 -18.83 13.18 3.20
CA LEU A 111 -18.69 14.51 2.60
C LEU A 111 -18.95 14.49 1.08
N ALA A 112 -18.71 13.37 0.42
CA ALA A 112 -18.87 13.18 -1.01
C ALA A 112 -19.74 11.94 -1.33
N PRO A 113 -21.04 11.94 -1.02
CA PRO A 113 -21.90 10.75 -1.21
C PRO A 113 -22.10 10.35 -2.67
N SER A 114 -21.76 11.21 -3.62
CA SER A 114 -21.81 10.95 -5.06
C SER A 114 -20.52 10.36 -5.63
N ILE A 115 -19.44 10.33 -4.84
CA ILE A 115 -18.13 9.82 -5.27
C ILE A 115 -18.25 8.36 -5.72
N THR A 116 -17.49 7.97 -6.72
CA THR A 116 -17.40 6.56 -7.15
C THR A 116 -16.14 5.93 -6.57
N VAL A 117 -16.33 4.91 -5.73
CA VAL A 117 -15.21 4.12 -5.20
C VAL A 117 -14.73 3.15 -6.27
N VAL A 118 -13.45 3.20 -6.60
CA VAL A 118 -12.81 2.39 -7.64
C VAL A 118 -11.85 1.41 -6.99
N GLY A 119 -11.92 0.14 -7.36
CA GLY A 119 -11.02 -0.87 -6.80
C GLY A 119 -11.19 -2.24 -7.43
N ALA A 120 -10.38 -3.21 -6.99
CA ALA A 120 -10.60 -4.61 -7.35
C ALA A 120 -11.95 -5.10 -6.84
N LYS A 121 -12.50 -6.15 -7.46
CA LYS A 121 -13.79 -6.73 -7.01
C LYS A 121 -13.76 -7.11 -5.53
N VAL A 122 -12.64 -7.67 -5.07
CA VAL A 122 -12.47 -8.07 -3.66
C VAL A 122 -12.42 -6.83 -2.76
N ALA A 123 -11.74 -5.76 -3.17
CA ALA A 123 -11.70 -4.50 -2.43
C ALA A 123 -13.12 -3.92 -2.22
N ILE A 124 -13.92 -3.87 -3.28
CA ILE A 124 -15.31 -3.38 -3.18
C ILE A 124 -16.12 -4.22 -2.20
N GLN A 125 -16.01 -5.56 -2.24
CA GLN A 125 -16.69 -6.46 -1.31
C GLN A 125 -16.24 -6.27 0.15
N PHE A 126 -14.96 -6.02 0.38
CA PHE A 126 -14.44 -5.72 1.72
C PHE A 126 -14.97 -4.37 2.23
N LEU A 127 -14.94 -3.34 1.39
CA LEU A 127 -15.44 -2.02 1.74
C LEU A 127 -16.94 -2.00 2.04
N GLU A 128 -17.77 -2.77 1.33
CA GLU A 128 -19.21 -2.93 1.63
C GLU A 128 -19.44 -3.39 3.09
N ASN A 129 -18.55 -4.26 3.60
CA ASN A 129 -18.61 -4.74 4.98
C ASN A 129 -17.94 -3.80 6.00
N MET A 130 -16.96 -3.00 5.58
CA MET A 130 -16.22 -2.08 6.47
C MET A 130 -16.93 -0.75 6.68
N VAL A 131 -17.53 -0.21 5.61
CA VAL A 131 -18.11 1.14 5.60
C VAL A 131 -19.52 1.16 6.19
N HIS A 132 -20.28 0.06 6.06
CA HIS A 132 -21.66 -0.11 6.55
C HIS A 132 -22.65 0.95 6.03
N GLN A 133 -22.43 1.46 4.82
CA GLN A 133 -23.36 2.34 4.10
C GLN A 133 -23.24 2.08 2.59
N PRO A 134 -24.29 2.30 1.80
CA PRO A 134 -24.20 2.17 0.35
C PRO A 134 -23.32 3.23 -0.25
N PHE A 135 -22.61 2.91 -1.33
CA PHE A 135 -21.80 3.83 -2.11
C PHE A 135 -21.77 3.42 -3.59
N ASN A 136 -21.48 4.38 -4.47
CA ASN A 136 -21.25 4.07 -5.88
C ASN A 136 -19.90 3.37 -6.02
N SER A 137 -19.83 2.34 -6.85
CA SER A 137 -18.58 1.60 -7.06
C SER A 137 -18.31 1.29 -8.51
N MET A 138 -17.03 1.20 -8.85
CA MET A 138 -16.50 0.76 -10.13
C MET A 138 -15.46 -0.33 -9.91
N VAL A 139 -15.75 -1.54 -10.34
CA VAL A 139 -14.79 -2.65 -10.30
C VAL A 139 -13.86 -2.55 -11.50
N VAL A 140 -12.55 -2.58 -11.23
CA VAL A 140 -11.51 -2.50 -12.27
C VAL A 140 -10.67 -3.77 -12.35
N LYS A 141 -10.02 -3.98 -13.50
CA LYS A 141 -9.13 -5.10 -13.82
C LYS A 141 -7.88 -4.58 -14.54
N SER A 142 -6.84 -5.40 -14.60
CA SER A 142 -5.64 -5.08 -15.37
C SER A 142 -5.95 -4.63 -16.79
N GLY A 143 -5.29 -3.53 -17.20
CA GLY A 143 -5.41 -2.93 -18.53
C GLY A 143 -6.65 -2.06 -18.72
N GLN A 144 -7.56 -1.97 -17.75
CA GLN A 144 -8.63 -0.98 -17.80
C GLN A 144 -8.09 0.41 -17.51
N LYS A 145 -8.68 1.40 -18.17
CA LYS A 145 -8.27 2.79 -18.08
C LYS A 145 -9.40 3.67 -17.59
N LEU A 146 -9.04 4.73 -16.88
CA LEU A 146 -9.93 5.77 -16.40
C LEU A 146 -9.36 7.11 -16.85
N ASP A 147 -10.09 7.80 -17.71
CA ASP A 147 -9.72 9.13 -18.17
C ASP A 147 -10.26 10.20 -17.19
N LEU A 148 -9.33 10.97 -16.63
CA LEU A 148 -9.65 12.11 -15.77
C LEU A 148 -9.66 13.44 -16.56
N GLY A 149 -9.35 13.42 -17.85
CA GLY A 149 -9.13 14.63 -18.65
C GLY A 149 -7.78 15.32 -18.39
N ASN A 150 -7.52 16.39 -19.10
CA ASN A 150 -6.25 17.13 -19.03
C ASN A 150 -5.00 16.26 -19.25
N GLY A 151 -5.14 15.11 -19.94
CA GLY A 151 -4.07 14.15 -20.22
C GLY A 151 -3.85 13.10 -19.14
N HIS A 152 -4.49 13.18 -17.99
CA HIS A 152 -4.42 12.12 -16.98
C HIS A 152 -5.28 10.92 -17.40
N GLU A 153 -4.63 9.88 -17.88
CA GLU A 153 -5.22 8.56 -18.16
C GLU A 153 -4.63 7.56 -17.16
N LEU A 154 -5.47 7.09 -16.24
CA LEU A 154 -5.09 6.13 -15.21
C LEU A 154 -5.30 4.71 -15.71
N GLU A 155 -4.25 3.89 -15.74
CA GLU A 155 -4.33 2.46 -16.07
C GLU A 155 -4.19 1.61 -14.81
N PHE A 156 -5.07 0.62 -14.65
CA PHE A 156 -5.05 -0.28 -13.50
C PHE A 156 -4.29 -1.57 -13.80
N VAL A 157 -3.46 -2.00 -12.83
CA VAL A 157 -2.69 -3.23 -12.89
C VAL A 157 -3.03 -4.08 -11.66
N SER A 158 -3.58 -5.29 -11.88
CA SER A 158 -3.89 -6.20 -10.75
C SER A 158 -2.61 -6.74 -10.13
N ALA A 159 -2.50 -6.65 -8.82
CA ALA A 159 -1.35 -7.13 -8.03
C ALA A 159 -1.81 -7.96 -6.82
N PRO A 160 -2.66 -9.00 -7.01
CA PRO A 160 -3.26 -9.74 -5.93
C PRO A 160 -2.21 -10.44 -5.05
N ASN A 161 -2.51 -10.54 -3.75
CA ASN A 161 -1.65 -11.09 -2.71
C ASN A 161 -0.37 -10.28 -2.46
N LEU A 162 -0.43 -8.95 -2.67
CA LEU A 162 0.64 -8.02 -2.36
C LEU A 162 0.14 -6.89 -1.43
N HIS A 163 -0.04 -7.17 -0.10
CA HIS A 163 0.06 -8.51 0.50
C HIS A 163 -1.33 -9.18 0.66
N TRP A 164 -2.43 -8.46 0.45
CA TRP A 164 -3.81 -8.98 0.46
C TRP A 164 -4.32 -9.27 -0.97
N PRO A 165 -5.45 -10.03 -1.11
CA PRO A 165 -5.95 -10.46 -2.41
C PRO A 165 -6.54 -9.33 -3.27
N ASP A 166 -6.80 -8.17 -2.69
CA ASP A 166 -7.50 -7.03 -3.29
C ASP A 166 -6.58 -5.98 -3.92
N THR A 167 -5.27 -6.13 -3.80
CA THR A 167 -4.30 -5.11 -4.24
C THR A 167 -4.32 -4.87 -5.74
N ILE A 168 -4.33 -3.58 -6.09
CA ILE A 168 -4.13 -3.07 -7.46
C ILE A 168 -3.09 -1.95 -7.45
N PHE A 169 -2.37 -1.80 -8.55
CA PHE A 169 -1.62 -0.58 -8.84
C PHE A 169 -2.43 0.30 -9.78
N THR A 170 -2.16 1.60 -9.71
CA THR A 170 -2.68 2.60 -10.63
C THR A 170 -1.49 3.29 -11.30
N TYR A 171 -1.48 3.40 -12.62
CA TYR A 171 -0.43 4.09 -13.36
C TYR A 171 -1.02 5.29 -14.10
N ASP A 172 -0.47 6.47 -13.86
CA ASP A 172 -0.84 7.70 -14.58
C ASP A 172 0.11 7.91 -15.76
N HIS A 173 -0.42 7.78 -16.96
CA HIS A 173 0.35 7.94 -18.19
C HIS A 173 0.90 9.35 -18.42
N LYS A 174 0.21 10.39 -17.89
CA LYS A 174 0.65 11.78 -18.03
C LYS A 174 1.92 12.06 -17.25
N THR A 175 1.96 11.60 -16.01
CA THR A 175 3.05 11.92 -15.08
C THR A 175 4.08 10.82 -14.94
N SER A 176 3.84 9.66 -15.58
CA SER A 176 4.65 8.44 -15.42
C SER A 176 4.76 8.01 -13.93
N THR A 177 3.69 8.21 -13.16
CA THR A 177 3.63 7.88 -11.74
C THR A 177 2.90 6.55 -11.55
N LEU A 178 3.53 5.62 -10.83
CA LEU A 178 2.97 4.33 -10.46
C LEU A 178 2.59 4.35 -8.97
N TYR A 179 1.30 4.30 -8.66
CA TYR A 179 0.78 4.18 -7.30
C TYR A 179 0.68 2.71 -6.92
N THR A 180 1.46 2.29 -5.93
CA THR A 180 1.65 0.87 -5.59
C THR A 180 1.12 0.46 -4.23
N CYS A 181 0.66 1.42 -3.43
CA CYS A 181 0.33 1.17 -2.02
C CYS A 181 1.53 0.54 -1.30
N ASP A 182 1.37 -0.62 -0.68
CA ASP A 182 2.41 -1.30 0.08
C ASP A 182 3.63 -1.74 -0.73
N VAL A 183 3.41 -2.11 -1.99
CA VAL A 183 4.53 -2.63 -2.81
C VAL A 183 5.57 -1.54 -3.03
N PHE A 184 6.83 -1.87 -2.79
CA PHE A 184 7.96 -0.95 -2.73
C PHE A 184 7.91 0.07 -1.58
N GLY A 185 6.96 -0.07 -0.65
CA GLY A 185 6.92 0.71 0.59
C GLY A 185 7.97 0.27 1.60
N MET A 186 8.10 1.09 2.63
CA MET A 186 8.89 0.81 3.82
C MET A 186 8.35 1.59 5.02
N HIS A 187 8.47 1.04 6.21
CA HIS A 187 8.12 1.77 7.43
C HIS A 187 9.30 2.65 7.85
N TYR A 188 9.32 3.83 7.27
CA TYR A 188 10.32 4.86 7.52
C TYR A 188 9.65 6.23 7.51
N CYS A 189 9.76 6.96 8.60
CA CYS A 189 9.18 8.28 8.79
C CYS A 189 10.27 9.35 8.76
N ASP A 190 10.23 10.21 7.75
CA ASP A 190 11.18 11.31 7.56
C ASP A 190 10.47 12.47 6.84
N ASP A 191 10.98 13.68 7.02
CA ASP A 191 10.58 14.88 6.28
C ASP A 191 10.98 14.81 4.79
N CYS A 192 11.92 13.93 4.41
CA CYS A 192 12.29 13.72 3.01
C CYS A 192 11.16 13.04 2.23
N THR A 193 10.73 13.69 1.15
CA THR A 193 9.66 13.15 0.30
C THR A 193 10.13 11.95 -0.54
N TYR A 194 11.39 11.95 -0.96
CA TYR A 194 11.95 10.99 -1.92
C TYR A 194 13.11 10.19 -1.33
N ASP A 195 13.43 9.07 -2.01
CA ASP A 195 14.48 8.12 -1.68
C ASP A 195 15.90 8.67 -1.98
N GLU A 196 16.29 9.78 -1.34
CA GLU A 196 17.58 10.44 -1.59
C GLU A 196 18.77 9.58 -1.14
N ASN A 197 18.66 8.90 0.00
CA ASN A 197 19.74 8.14 0.64
C ASN A 197 19.49 6.64 0.61
N PHE A 198 19.78 6.00 -0.52
CA PHE A 198 19.55 4.57 -0.72
C PHE A 198 20.09 3.69 0.43
N SER A 199 21.32 3.93 0.87
CA SER A 199 21.98 3.10 1.89
C SER A 199 21.34 3.22 3.29
N GLU A 200 20.69 4.31 3.60
CA GLU A 200 20.00 4.51 4.87
C GLU A 200 18.63 3.82 4.89
N LEU A 201 18.03 3.67 3.73
CA LEU A 201 16.68 3.11 3.56
C LEU A 201 16.70 1.59 3.32
N GLU A 202 17.85 1.01 2.93
CA GLU A 202 17.92 -0.39 2.47
C GLU A 202 17.52 -1.40 3.54
N GLU A 203 17.84 -1.13 4.82
CA GLU A 203 17.51 -2.03 5.92
C GLU A 203 15.99 -2.08 6.17
N ASP A 204 15.33 -0.90 6.27
CA ASP A 204 13.88 -0.83 6.46
C ASP A 204 13.11 -1.37 5.24
N PHE A 205 13.60 -1.10 4.03
CA PHE A 205 13.03 -1.63 2.80
C PHE A 205 13.11 -3.17 2.73
N LYS A 206 14.25 -3.73 3.12
CA LYS A 206 14.44 -5.18 3.18
C LYS A 206 13.56 -5.81 4.24
N TYR A 207 13.49 -5.20 5.43
CA TYR A 207 12.66 -5.69 6.53
C TYR A 207 11.17 -5.70 6.14
N TYR A 208 10.69 -4.63 5.52
CA TYR A 208 9.33 -4.54 5.00
C TYR A 208 9.04 -5.63 3.96
N TYR A 209 9.98 -5.82 3.01
CA TYR A 209 9.87 -6.90 2.03
C TYR A 209 9.78 -8.27 2.70
N ASP A 210 10.65 -8.58 3.65
CA ASP A 210 10.69 -9.88 4.31
C ASP A 210 9.41 -10.20 5.08
N CYS A 211 8.83 -9.19 5.73
CA CYS A 211 7.60 -9.35 6.49
C CYS A 211 6.36 -9.54 5.60
N LEU A 212 6.19 -8.71 4.58
CA LEU A 212 4.93 -8.60 3.85
C LEU A 212 4.98 -9.21 2.44
N MET A 213 6.06 -9.01 1.72
CA MET A 213 6.15 -9.36 0.30
C MET A 213 6.83 -10.71 0.05
N GLY A 214 7.85 -11.03 0.83
CA GLY A 214 8.62 -12.27 0.71
C GLY A 214 7.76 -13.54 0.78
N PRO A 215 6.77 -13.65 1.70
CA PRO A 215 5.84 -14.78 1.72
C PRO A 215 5.07 -14.97 0.41
N ASN A 216 4.88 -13.90 -0.35
CA ASN A 216 4.18 -13.86 -1.63
C ASN A 216 5.10 -13.62 -2.84
N ALA A 217 6.35 -14.04 -2.77
CA ALA A 217 7.40 -13.77 -3.77
C ALA A 217 6.98 -14.07 -5.22
N ARG A 218 6.18 -15.12 -5.45
CA ARG A 218 5.65 -15.43 -6.80
C ARG A 218 4.67 -14.38 -7.29
N SER A 219 3.87 -13.79 -6.40
CA SER A 219 2.97 -12.69 -6.74
C SER A 219 3.76 -11.42 -7.03
N VAL A 220 4.85 -11.16 -6.30
CA VAL A 220 5.80 -10.07 -6.61
C VAL A 220 6.34 -10.22 -8.02
N LEU A 221 6.91 -11.37 -8.37
CA LEU A 221 7.44 -11.62 -9.73
C LEU A 221 6.37 -11.44 -10.82
N SER A 222 5.13 -11.86 -10.53
CA SER A 222 4.01 -11.67 -11.46
C SER A 222 3.65 -10.19 -11.64
N ALA A 223 3.65 -9.41 -10.56
CA ALA A 223 3.37 -7.98 -10.59
C ALA A 223 4.48 -7.22 -11.33
N LEU A 224 5.75 -7.51 -11.03
CA LEU A 224 6.90 -6.93 -11.73
C LEU A 224 6.80 -7.14 -13.25
N LYS A 225 6.46 -8.36 -13.69
CA LYS A 225 6.26 -8.64 -15.11
C LYS A 225 5.15 -7.82 -15.75
N ARG A 226 4.10 -7.45 -15.00
CA ARG A 226 2.98 -6.66 -15.54
C ARG A 226 3.33 -5.19 -15.73
N ILE A 227 4.29 -4.68 -14.97
CA ILE A 227 4.74 -3.28 -15.05
C ILE A 227 6.03 -3.11 -15.87
N ASP A 228 6.63 -4.19 -16.35
CA ASP A 228 7.94 -4.21 -17.06
C ASP A 228 8.00 -3.28 -18.29
N ASN A 229 6.86 -3.07 -18.95
CA ASN A 229 6.78 -2.20 -20.13
C ASN A 229 6.38 -0.74 -19.79
N LEU A 230 6.18 -0.39 -18.53
CA LEU A 230 5.83 0.96 -18.13
C LEU A 230 7.09 1.81 -17.94
N VAL A 231 7.03 3.05 -18.42
CA VAL A 231 8.07 4.05 -18.12
C VAL A 231 7.72 4.71 -16.81
N ILE A 232 8.40 4.31 -15.74
CA ILE A 232 8.09 4.79 -14.38
C ILE A 232 9.08 5.89 -14.01
N GLY A 233 8.57 7.09 -13.81
CA GLY A 233 9.32 8.25 -13.33
C GLY A 233 9.26 8.40 -11.81
N THR A 234 8.15 7.95 -11.19
CA THR A 234 7.96 7.97 -9.74
C THR A 234 7.15 6.75 -9.32
N VAL A 235 7.56 6.07 -8.24
CA VAL A 235 6.73 5.10 -7.55
C VAL A 235 6.14 5.79 -6.30
N ALA A 236 4.84 5.95 -6.30
CA ALA A 236 4.07 6.55 -5.23
C ALA A 236 3.60 5.46 -4.26
N THR A 237 4.40 5.23 -3.23
CA THR A 237 4.24 4.18 -2.22
C THR A 237 3.22 4.56 -1.16
N GLY A 238 2.57 3.59 -0.52
CA GLY A 238 1.67 3.79 0.63
C GLY A 238 2.41 4.14 1.92
N HIS A 239 3.65 3.68 2.07
CA HIS A 239 4.50 3.91 3.24
C HIS A 239 5.91 4.35 2.86
N GLY A 240 6.51 5.16 3.73
CA GLY A 240 7.87 5.66 3.58
C GLY A 240 8.00 6.77 2.52
N PRO A 241 9.21 7.02 2.03
CA PRO A 241 9.47 7.95 0.96
C PRO A 241 8.95 7.42 -0.37
N LEU A 242 8.64 8.34 -1.30
CA LEU A 242 8.35 8.00 -2.68
C LEU A 242 9.66 7.67 -3.40
N LEU A 243 9.61 6.72 -4.35
CA LEU A 243 10.83 6.32 -5.06
C LEU A 243 10.94 7.08 -6.38
N GLN A 244 12.04 7.79 -6.56
CA GLN A 244 12.33 8.58 -7.77
C GLN A 244 13.79 8.46 -8.20
N HIS A 245 14.71 8.39 -7.24
CA HIS A 245 16.14 8.44 -7.52
C HIS A 245 16.75 7.07 -7.80
N HIS A 246 16.24 6.01 -7.16
CA HIS A 246 16.82 4.66 -7.21
C HIS A 246 15.80 3.58 -7.62
N ILE A 247 14.81 3.92 -8.47
CA ILE A 247 13.71 2.99 -8.85
C ILE A 247 14.25 1.66 -9.40
N SER A 248 15.26 1.70 -10.28
CA SER A 248 15.83 0.49 -10.88
C SER A 248 16.50 -0.42 -9.85
N GLU A 249 17.16 0.16 -8.85
CA GLU A 249 17.80 -0.55 -7.75
C GLU A 249 16.75 -1.21 -6.85
N TRP A 250 15.71 -0.48 -6.46
CA TRP A 250 14.63 -1.00 -5.64
C TRP A 250 13.85 -2.13 -6.33
N VAL A 251 13.49 -1.96 -7.59
CA VAL A 251 12.86 -3.01 -8.41
C VAL A 251 13.79 -4.22 -8.54
N GLY A 252 15.08 -3.98 -8.77
CA GLY A 252 16.09 -5.03 -8.84
C GLY A 252 16.22 -5.83 -7.54
N ARG A 253 16.13 -5.16 -6.37
CA ARG A 253 16.11 -5.84 -5.05
C ARG A 253 14.88 -6.73 -4.91
N TYR A 254 13.68 -6.21 -5.18
CA TYR A 254 12.46 -7.01 -5.14
C TYR A 254 12.52 -8.23 -6.05
N GLN A 255 13.01 -8.05 -7.28
CA GLN A 255 13.17 -9.15 -8.23
C GLN A 255 14.16 -10.20 -7.73
N SER A 256 15.34 -9.77 -7.26
CA SER A 256 16.39 -10.66 -6.80
C SER A 256 15.94 -11.47 -5.58
N TRP A 257 15.39 -10.80 -4.56
CA TRP A 257 14.90 -11.45 -3.35
C TRP A 257 13.74 -12.41 -3.65
N SER A 258 12.84 -12.01 -4.55
CA SER A 258 11.70 -12.87 -4.91
C SER A 258 12.12 -14.10 -5.73
N LEU A 259 13.14 -13.98 -6.58
CA LEU A 259 13.71 -15.12 -7.31
C LEU A 259 14.41 -16.10 -6.34
N GLU A 260 15.07 -15.60 -5.32
CA GLU A 260 15.69 -16.41 -4.28
C GLU A 260 14.63 -17.10 -3.43
N GLN A 261 13.68 -16.35 -2.91
CA GLN A 261 12.59 -16.87 -2.08
C GLN A 261 11.72 -17.89 -2.83
N ALA A 262 11.47 -17.68 -4.12
CA ALA A 262 10.67 -18.61 -4.93
C ALA A 262 11.35 -19.98 -5.17
N LYS A 263 12.67 -20.07 -4.96
CA LYS A 263 13.45 -21.33 -5.02
C LYS A 263 13.45 -22.11 -3.70
N THR A 264 13.07 -21.45 -2.61
CA THR A 264 13.09 -22.08 -1.28
C THR A 264 12.06 -23.21 -1.23
N GLU A 265 12.49 -24.38 -0.78
CA GLU A 265 11.59 -25.50 -0.51
C GLU A 265 10.65 -25.13 0.64
N LYS A 266 9.37 -25.46 0.47
CA LYS A 266 8.38 -25.20 1.51
C LYS A 266 8.54 -26.23 2.62
N LEU A 267 8.64 -25.74 3.86
CA LEU A 267 8.66 -26.56 5.08
C LEU A 267 7.44 -26.19 5.94
N VAL A 268 6.74 -27.18 6.44
CA VAL A 268 5.73 -27.01 7.49
C VAL A 268 6.35 -27.51 8.79
N ALA A 269 6.70 -26.59 9.69
CA ALA A 269 7.12 -26.92 11.05
C ALA A 269 5.89 -26.93 11.97
N LEU A 270 5.68 -28.04 12.68
CA LEU A 270 4.57 -28.24 13.59
C LEU A 270 5.11 -28.27 15.04
N PHE A 271 4.91 -27.18 15.74
CA PHE A 271 5.26 -27.05 17.15
C PHE A 271 4.10 -27.52 18.03
N TYR A 272 4.37 -28.38 19.02
CA TYR A 272 3.35 -28.85 19.95
C TYR A 272 3.92 -29.09 21.33
N VAL A 273 3.05 -29.04 22.33
CA VAL A 273 3.38 -29.43 23.70
C VAL A 273 2.72 -30.77 23.95
N GLU A 274 3.51 -31.74 24.32
CA GLU A 274 3.01 -33.07 24.63
C GLU A 274 2.34 -33.12 25.99
N ASP A 275 1.10 -33.58 26.01
CA ASP A 275 0.33 -33.85 27.21
C ASP A 275 -0.68 -34.99 26.95
N TYR A 276 -0.56 -36.05 27.67
CA TYR A 276 -1.43 -37.24 27.58
C TYR A 276 -1.52 -37.92 26.19
N GLY A 277 -0.66 -37.63 25.24
CA GLY A 277 -0.62 -38.23 23.90
C GLY A 277 -1.56 -37.64 22.86
N TYR A 278 -2.54 -36.80 23.23
CA TYR A 278 -3.52 -36.26 22.30
C TYR A 278 -2.93 -35.24 21.34
N SER A 279 -2.03 -34.40 21.84
CA SER A 279 -1.35 -33.39 21.02
C SER A 279 -0.48 -34.04 19.96
N GLU A 280 0.24 -35.11 20.30
CA GLU A 280 1.05 -35.88 19.37
C GLU A 280 0.19 -36.56 18.29
N GLU A 281 -0.93 -37.18 18.65
CA GLU A 281 -1.83 -37.78 17.66
C GLU A 281 -2.38 -36.73 16.67
N LEU A 282 -2.78 -35.56 17.18
CA LEU A 282 -3.28 -34.46 16.34
C LEU A 282 -2.21 -33.97 15.38
N VAL A 283 -1.01 -33.68 15.90
CA VAL A 283 0.12 -33.18 15.10
C VAL A 283 0.53 -34.20 14.03
N ARG A 284 0.57 -35.49 14.35
CA ARG A 284 0.86 -36.55 13.36
C ARG A 284 -0.21 -36.63 12.26
N ALA A 285 -1.48 -36.41 12.59
CA ALA A 285 -2.56 -36.32 11.59
C ALA A 285 -2.40 -35.13 10.67
N VAL A 286 -2.04 -33.95 11.22
CA VAL A 286 -1.75 -32.74 10.44
C VAL A 286 -0.52 -32.96 9.55
N ALA A 287 0.57 -33.50 10.11
CA ALA A 287 1.79 -33.82 9.37
C ALA A 287 1.52 -34.75 8.18
N HIS A 288 0.73 -35.79 8.41
CA HIS A 288 0.35 -36.72 7.34
C HIS A 288 -0.45 -36.03 6.23
N GLY A 289 -1.39 -35.15 6.60
CA GLY A 289 -2.15 -34.36 5.64
C GLY A 289 -1.25 -33.42 4.83
N SER A 290 -0.37 -32.69 5.49
CA SER A 290 0.57 -31.74 4.86
C SER A 290 1.57 -32.44 3.92
N ALA A 291 2.13 -33.57 4.34
CA ALA A 291 3.09 -34.33 3.52
C ALA A 291 2.50 -34.85 2.20
N ARG A 292 1.15 -34.95 2.09
CA ARG A 292 0.48 -35.34 0.84
C ARG A 292 0.47 -34.24 -0.22
N THR A 293 0.93 -33.04 0.10
CA THR A 293 1.00 -31.88 -0.82
C THR A 293 2.42 -31.62 -1.32
N ASP A 294 3.32 -32.63 -1.21
CA ASP A 294 4.74 -32.52 -1.57
C ASP A 294 5.49 -31.41 -0.80
N VAL A 295 5.08 -31.12 0.41
CA VAL A 295 5.74 -30.19 1.32
C VAL A 295 6.50 -30.97 2.40
N ALA A 296 7.75 -30.57 2.65
CA ALA A 296 8.51 -31.12 3.78
C ALA A 296 7.81 -30.79 5.10
N VAL A 297 7.78 -31.73 6.03
CA VAL A 297 7.12 -31.55 7.34
C VAL A 297 8.09 -31.92 8.44
N GLU A 298 8.23 -31.06 9.43
CA GLU A 298 9.03 -31.28 10.64
C GLU A 298 8.14 -31.15 11.88
N LEU A 299 8.31 -32.10 12.81
CA LEU A 299 7.65 -32.05 14.12
C LEU A 299 8.67 -31.54 15.14
N VAL A 300 8.29 -30.47 15.88
CA VAL A 300 9.17 -29.78 16.84
C VAL A 300 8.54 -29.77 18.23
#